data_452743b3948a5ffe98b2a9100e1f53e9
#
_entry.id   452743b3948a5ffe98b2a9100e1f53e9
#
_cell.length_a   1.000
_cell.length_b   1.000
_cell.length_c   1.000
_cell.angle_alpha   90.00
_cell.angle_beta   90.00
_cell.angle_gamma   90.00
#
_symmetry.space_group_name_H-M   'P 1'
#
loop_
_entity.id
_entity.type
_entity.pdbx_description
1 polymer ?
#
loop_
_entity_poly.entity_id
_entity_poly.type
_entity_poly.pdbx_seq_one_letter_code
_entity_poly.pdbx_strand_id
1 'polypeptide(L)'
;MDVTHFPSFGKLAYVHVTVDTFSNFIWATCHTREATSHIKKHMFSCFVVMGIPSELETDNGPAYCSKAFKNLLDQWHIKHVTGIPYNPQGQANVERSNRTLKLQLLKQKEGDKERSTPHIQLNLELFTLNFLNIPKSSSVTAAEKHFSGNCPTVNQGREVWWKDVQSNIWSKVSILMWGRVYACVSPGEHQSPVWIPARHLKLCPEDACDNETEKFTEKTPQQGTTNTSS
;
A
#
# COMPACT_ATOMS: atom_id res chain seq x y z
N MET A 1 -14.21 4.89 3.84
CA MET A 1 -14.05 6.21 3.20
C MET A 1 -15.34 7.00 3.34
N ASP A 2 -15.24 8.30 3.56
CA ASP A 2 -16.41 9.17 3.82
C ASP A 2 -16.08 10.62 3.43
N VAL A 3 -17.09 11.48 3.27
CA VAL A 3 -16.94 12.92 3.03
C VAL A 3 -17.51 13.71 4.19
N THR A 4 -16.71 14.63 4.70
CA THR A 4 -17.13 15.49 5.79
C THR A 4 -17.11 16.96 5.35
N HIS A 5 -18.08 17.76 5.81
CA HIS A 5 -18.16 19.18 5.52
C HIS A 5 -17.45 20.00 6.60
N PHE A 6 -16.49 20.86 6.18
CA PHE A 6 -15.73 21.76 7.04
C PHE A 6 -15.80 23.20 6.51
N PRO A 7 -16.83 23.97 6.89
CA PRO A 7 -17.12 25.28 6.31
C PRO A 7 -15.98 26.30 6.39
N SER A 8 -15.10 26.14 7.35
CA SER A 8 -13.95 27.02 7.55
C SER A 8 -12.95 27.02 6.41
N PHE A 9 -12.96 26.01 5.56
CA PHE A 9 -12.12 25.93 4.35
C PHE A 9 -12.74 26.68 3.16
N GLY A 10 -13.85 27.40 3.36
CA GLY A 10 -14.49 28.23 2.34
C GLY A 10 -14.89 27.40 1.12
N LYS A 11 -14.32 27.69 -0.06
CA LYS A 11 -14.64 26.95 -1.29
C LYS A 11 -14.19 25.47 -1.25
N LEU A 12 -13.22 25.10 -0.41
CA LEU A 12 -12.69 23.74 -0.29
C LEU A 12 -13.30 22.99 0.92
N ALA A 13 -14.56 23.28 1.24
CA ALA A 13 -15.22 22.80 2.45
C ALA A 13 -15.53 21.29 2.49
N TYR A 14 -15.45 20.58 1.37
CA TYR A 14 -15.68 19.14 1.31
C TYR A 14 -14.37 18.38 1.50
N VAL A 15 -14.22 17.76 2.66
CA VAL A 15 -13.02 16.98 3.02
C VAL A 15 -13.34 15.51 2.84
N HIS A 16 -12.69 14.90 1.85
CA HIS A 16 -12.77 13.47 1.61
C HIS A 16 -11.75 12.77 2.50
N VAL A 17 -12.17 11.77 3.25
CA VAL A 17 -11.36 11.08 4.26
C VAL A 17 -11.36 9.59 4.00
N THR A 18 -10.18 8.99 3.99
CA THR A 18 -9.98 7.54 3.96
C THR A 18 -9.19 7.12 5.17
N VAL A 19 -9.58 6.02 5.78
CA VAL A 19 -8.92 5.45 6.95
C VAL A 19 -8.58 4.00 6.66
N ASP A 20 -7.34 3.62 6.89
CA ASP A 20 -6.96 2.21 6.92
C ASP A 20 -7.45 1.60 8.24
N THR A 21 -8.32 0.61 8.15
CA THR A 21 -8.95 -0.02 9.32
C THR A 21 -7.97 -0.83 10.16
N PHE A 22 -6.84 -1.27 9.59
CA PHE A 22 -5.81 -1.99 10.30
C PHE A 22 -4.93 -1.08 11.15
N SER A 23 -4.38 -0.03 10.54
CA SER A 23 -3.41 0.86 11.20
C SER A 23 -4.03 2.10 11.84
N ASN A 24 -5.26 2.46 11.45
CA ASN A 24 -5.91 3.74 11.66
C ASN A 24 -5.19 4.93 10.99
N PHE A 25 -4.35 4.67 9.98
CA PHE A 25 -3.73 5.71 9.17
C PHE A 25 -4.80 6.46 8.39
N ILE A 26 -4.75 7.79 8.45
CA ILE A 26 -5.77 8.66 7.87
C ILE A 26 -5.17 9.42 6.69
N TRP A 27 -5.85 9.42 5.56
CA TRP A 27 -5.56 10.31 4.46
C TRP A 27 -6.79 11.14 4.09
N ALA A 28 -6.60 12.43 3.86
CA ALA A 28 -7.70 13.31 3.51
C ALA A 28 -7.27 14.35 2.48
N THR A 29 -8.23 14.80 1.67
CA THR A 29 -8.07 15.85 0.67
C THR A 29 -9.28 16.77 0.68
N CYS A 30 -9.08 18.08 0.49
CA CYS A 30 -10.18 19.05 0.46
C CYS A 30 -10.55 19.41 -0.98
N HIS A 31 -11.85 19.54 -1.23
CA HIS A 31 -12.45 19.76 -2.54
C HIS A 31 -13.60 20.76 -2.48
N THR A 32 -14.05 21.22 -3.64
CA THR A 32 -15.14 22.22 -3.75
C THR A 32 -16.52 21.59 -3.62
N ARG A 33 -16.66 20.29 -3.81
CA ARG A 33 -17.95 19.56 -3.76
C ARG A 33 -17.73 18.06 -3.63
N GLU A 34 -18.80 17.36 -3.29
CA GLU A 34 -18.86 15.91 -3.25
C GLU A 34 -19.29 15.36 -4.62
N ALA A 35 -18.39 15.35 -5.57
CA ALA A 35 -18.65 14.82 -6.91
C ALA A 35 -17.75 13.64 -7.20
N THR A 36 -18.20 12.69 -8.03
CA THR A 36 -17.43 11.49 -8.42
C THR A 36 -16.03 11.83 -8.96
N SER A 37 -15.90 12.96 -9.67
CA SER A 37 -14.58 13.42 -10.15
C SER A 37 -13.61 13.78 -9.02
N HIS A 38 -14.10 14.32 -7.91
CA HIS A 38 -13.29 14.64 -6.74
C HIS A 38 -12.99 13.38 -5.92
N ILE A 39 -13.93 12.46 -5.82
CA ILE A 39 -13.70 11.13 -5.22
C ILE A 39 -12.59 10.40 -5.97
N LYS A 40 -12.61 10.39 -7.30
CA LYS A 40 -11.53 9.80 -8.11
C LYS A 40 -10.17 10.44 -7.83
N LYS A 41 -10.08 11.77 -7.76
CA LYS A 41 -8.85 12.48 -7.41
C LYS A 41 -8.33 12.08 -6.03
N HIS A 42 -9.24 12.02 -5.04
CA HIS A 42 -8.92 11.57 -3.70
C HIS A 42 -8.41 10.13 -3.69
N MET A 43 -9.10 9.20 -4.39
CA MET A 43 -8.68 7.80 -4.49
C MET A 43 -7.28 7.65 -5.08
N PHE A 44 -6.96 8.36 -6.17
CA PHE A 44 -5.60 8.31 -6.73
C PHE A 44 -4.55 8.84 -5.74
N SER A 45 -4.87 9.88 -4.98
CA SER A 45 -3.99 10.37 -3.92
C SER A 45 -3.82 9.34 -2.79
N CYS A 46 -4.89 8.62 -2.42
CA CYS A 46 -4.82 7.50 -1.48
C CYS A 46 -3.89 6.39 -1.99
N PHE A 47 -4.01 6.00 -3.27
CA PHE A 47 -3.17 4.95 -3.84
C PHE A 47 -1.67 5.29 -3.79
N VAL A 48 -1.32 6.57 -3.97
CA VAL A 48 0.06 7.03 -3.88
C VAL A 48 0.60 6.96 -2.45
N VAL A 49 -0.23 7.31 -1.45
CA VAL A 49 0.22 7.44 -0.05
C VAL A 49 0.03 6.15 0.73
N MET A 50 -1.12 5.48 0.55
CA MET A 50 -1.53 4.33 1.35
C MET A 50 -1.40 2.99 0.61
N GLY A 51 -1.13 3.01 -0.69
CA GLY A 51 -1.22 1.84 -1.55
C GLY A 51 -2.66 1.56 -2.01
N ILE A 52 -2.80 0.51 -2.83
CA ILE A 52 -4.11 0.11 -3.36
C ILE A 52 -4.74 -0.87 -2.37
N PRO A 53 -5.95 -0.57 -1.85
CA PRO A 53 -6.64 -1.47 -0.94
C PRO A 53 -7.23 -2.67 -1.69
N SER A 54 -7.37 -3.82 -1.04
CA SER A 54 -8.12 -4.96 -1.55
C SER A 54 -9.63 -4.74 -1.47
N GLU A 55 -10.07 -4.00 -0.46
CA GLU A 55 -11.48 -3.71 -0.20
C GLU A 55 -11.65 -2.26 0.22
N LEU A 56 -12.70 -1.61 -0.29
CA LEU A 56 -13.08 -0.24 0.07
C LEU A 56 -14.50 -0.21 0.57
N GLU A 57 -14.69 0.24 1.81
CA GLU A 57 -16.00 0.49 2.39
C GLU A 57 -16.37 1.97 2.28
N THR A 58 -17.60 2.25 1.80
CA THR A 58 -18.19 3.60 1.71
C THR A 58 -19.64 3.58 2.17
N ASP A 59 -20.22 4.74 2.37
CA ASP A 59 -21.66 4.87 2.49
C ASP A 59 -22.38 4.66 1.14
N ASN A 60 -23.69 4.77 1.13
CA ASN A 60 -24.54 4.68 -0.07
C ASN A 60 -24.76 6.03 -0.76
N GLY A 61 -23.85 7.00 -0.58
CA GLY A 61 -23.93 8.30 -1.24
C GLY A 61 -23.99 8.20 -2.76
N PRO A 62 -24.74 9.08 -3.45
CA PRO A 62 -24.93 9.01 -4.91
C PRO A 62 -23.62 9.00 -5.70
N ALA A 63 -22.60 9.67 -5.18
CA ALA A 63 -21.29 9.74 -5.83
C ALA A 63 -20.54 8.41 -5.80
N TYR A 64 -20.70 7.62 -4.72
CA TYR A 64 -20.14 6.27 -4.56
C TYR A 64 -20.93 5.20 -5.32
N CYS A 65 -22.25 5.39 -5.49
CA CYS A 65 -23.11 4.49 -6.27
C CYS A 65 -23.00 4.71 -7.77
N SER A 66 -22.21 5.69 -8.24
CA SER A 66 -22.09 6.02 -9.64
C SER A 66 -21.40 4.91 -10.45
N LYS A 67 -21.87 4.67 -11.70
CA LYS A 67 -21.22 3.73 -12.63
C LYS A 67 -19.74 4.07 -12.87
N ALA A 68 -19.42 5.38 -12.90
CA ALA A 68 -18.05 5.85 -13.10
C ALA A 68 -17.12 5.52 -11.91
N PHE A 69 -17.65 5.47 -10.68
CA PHE A 69 -16.88 5.05 -9.50
C PHE A 69 -16.71 3.53 -9.48
N LYS A 70 -17.78 2.78 -9.77
CA LYS A 70 -17.71 1.33 -9.88
C LYS A 70 -16.68 0.88 -10.92
N ASN A 71 -16.69 1.46 -12.12
CA ASN A 71 -15.71 1.16 -13.16
C ASN A 71 -14.27 1.44 -12.71
N LEU A 72 -14.06 2.50 -11.90
CA LEU A 72 -12.74 2.77 -11.33
C LEU A 72 -12.29 1.64 -10.39
N LEU A 73 -13.15 1.20 -9.49
CA LEU A 73 -12.81 0.14 -8.53
C LEU A 73 -12.58 -1.20 -9.23
N ASP A 74 -13.41 -1.54 -10.24
CA ASP A 74 -13.26 -2.75 -11.05
C ASP A 74 -11.92 -2.73 -11.81
N GLN A 75 -11.53 -1.59 -12.38
CA GLN A 75 -10.24 -1.41 -13.08
C GLN A 75 -9.03 -1.66 -12.17
N TRP A 76 -9.15 -1.33 -10.88
CA TRP A 76 -8.07 -1.50 -9.90
C TRP A 76 -8.24 -2.75 -9.04
N HIS A 77 -9.21 -3.63 -9.40
CA HIS A 77 -9.52 -4.87 -8.67
C HIS A 77 -9.80 -4.64 -7.18
N ILE A 78 -10.48 -3.53 -6.86
CA ILE A 78 -10.86 -3.18 -5.50
C ILE A 78 -12.29 -3.65 -5.27
N LYS A 79 -12.49 -4.49 -4.27
CA LYS A 79 -13.82 -4.91 -3.84
C LYS A 79 -14.53 -3.73 -3.17
N HIS A 80 -15.68 -3.34 -3.70
CA HIS A 80 -16.51 -2.28 -3.10
C HIS A 80 -17.53 -2.90 -2.15
N VAL A 81 -17.51 -2.42 -0.91
CA VAL A 81 -18.52 -2.74 0.11
C VAL A 81 -19.25 -1.44 0.46
N THR A 82 -20.53 -1.39 0.13
CA THR A 82 -21.39 -0.29 0.56
C THR A 82 -21.95 -0.63 1.93
N GLY A 83 -21.99 0.34 2.82
CA GLY A 83 -22.45 0.15 4.19
C GLY A 83 -23.79 -0.55 4.23
N ILE A 84 -23.83 -1.74 4.82
CA ILE A 84 -25.08 -2.46 5.09
C ILE A 84 -25.79 -1.64 6.16
N PRO A 85 -27.05 -1.22 5.95
CA PRO A 85 -27.86 -0.68 7.03
C PRO A 85 -27.78 -1.66 8.20
N TYR A 86 -27.32 -1.19 9.36
CA TYR A 86 -27.12 -2.01 10.58
C TYR A 86 -25.76 -2.70 10.77
N ASN A 87 -24.70 -2.38 9.98
CA ASN A 87 -23.33 -2.74 10.38
C ASN A 87 -22.58 -1.52 10.95
N PRO A 88 -22.65 -1.25 12.26
CA PRO A 88 -22.12 -0.01 12.85
C PRO A 88 -20.60 -0.01 13.00
N GLN A 89 -19.91 -1.14 12.79
CA GLN A 89 -18.48 -1.22 13.13
C GLN A 89 -17.55 -0.62 12.08
N GLY A 90 -17.80 -0.82 10.79
CA GLY A 90 -16.96 -0.27 9.72
C GLY A 90 -17.07 1.26 9.62
N GLN A 91 -18.29 1.79 9.61
CA GLN A 91 -18.53 3.23 9.59
C GLN A 91 -18.08 3.95 10.87
N ALA A 92 -18.19 3.31 12.03
CA ALA A 92 -17.80 3.90 13.31
C ALA A 92 -16.32 4.30 13.38
N ASN A 93 -15.44 3.62 12.66
CA ASN A 93 -14.01 3.97 12.58
C ASN A 93 -13.80 5.25 11.76
N VAL A 94 -14.43 5.35 10.60
CA VAL A 94 -14.33 6.55 9.76
C VAL A 94 -15.00 7.75 10.41
N GLU A 95 -16.15 7.57 11.03
CA GLU A 95 -16.86 8.63 11.77
C GLU A 95 -16.03 9.16 12.95
N ARG A 96 -15.40 8.28 13.74
CA ARG A 96 -14.47 8.66 14.82
C ARG A 96 -13.28 9.44 14.28
N SER A 97 -12.70 8.98 13.18
CA SER A 97 -11.57 9.64 12.53
C SER A 97 -11.97 11.02 12.00
N ASN A 98 -13.13 11.14 11.36
CA ASN A 98 -13.71 12.41 10.92
C ASN A 98 -13.91 13.38 12.08
N ARG A 99 -14.46 12.89 13.19
CA ARG A 99 -14.64 13.69 14.41
C ARG A 99 -13.30 14.16 14.97
N THR A 100 -12.32 13.28 15.06
CA THR A 100 -10.98 13.59 15.56
C THR A 100 -10.31 14.61 14.68
N LEU A 101 -10.33 14.42 13.35
CA LEU A 101 -9.76 15.37 12.38
C LEU A 101 -10.43 16.75 12.49
N LYS A 102 -11.76 16.81 12.57
CA LYS A 102 -12.49 18.08 12.76
C LYS A 102 -12.09 18.78 14.04
N LEU A 103 -11.98 18.06 15.16
CA LEU A 103 -11.59 18.65 16.44
C LEU A 103 -10.17 19.22 16.39
N GLN A 104 -9.24 18.53 15.74
CA GLN A 104 -7.88 19.03 15.59
C GLN A 104 -7.83 20.27 14.69
N LEU A 105 -8.48 20.25 13.54
CA LEU A 105 -8.60 21.41 12.64
C LEU A 105 -9.23 22.63 13.32
N LEU A 106 -10.17 22.43 14.26
CA LEU A 106 -10.76 23.52 15.06
C LEU A 106 -9.75 24.09 16.06
N LYS A 107 -8.94 23.26 16.70
CA LYS A 107 -7.91 23.71 17.66
C LYS A 107 -6.83 24.55 17.01
N GLN A 108 -6.38 24.22 15.78
CA GLN A 108 -5.41 25.02 15.04
C GLN A 108 -5.89 26.44 14.72
N LYS A 109 -7.20 26.66 14.66
CA LYS A 109 -7.75 27.99 14.40
C LYS A 109 -7.40 29.03 15.48
N GLU A 110 -7.02 28.59 16.65
CA GLU A 110 -6.71 29.52 17.75
C GLU A 110 -5.27 30.03 17.76
N GLY A 111 -4.33 29.37 17.01
CA GLY A 111 -2.89 29.61 17.11
C GLY A 111 -2.28 30.52 16.04
N ASP A 112 -2.57 30.38 14.76
CA ASP A 112 -1.84 31.12 13.70
C ASP A 112 -2.69 31.22 12.42
N LYS A 113 -3.62 32.15 12.39
CA LYS A 113 -4.75 32.17 11.43
C LYS A 113 -4.47 32.80 10.06
N GLU A 114 -3.39 33.53 9.88
CA GLU A 114 -3.38 34.47 8.75
C GLU A 114 -2.72 33.94 7.46
N ARG A 115 -2.01 32.81 7.45
CA ARG A 115 -1.14 32.49 6.30
C ARG A 115 -1.24 31.07 5.72
N SER A 116 -1.97 30.12 6.30
CA SER A 116 -1.97 28.77 5.77
C SER A 116 -3.22 28.45 4.95
N THR A 117 -3.01 27.92 3.75
CA THR A 117 -4.10 27.43 2.90
C THR A 117 -4.80 26.21 3.53
N PRO A 118 -6.07 25.91 3.17
CA PRO A 118 -6.77 24.72 3.63
C PRO A 118 -5.97 23.41 3.44
N HIS A 119 -5.22 23.32 2.34
CA HIS A 119 -4.35 22.16 2.07
C HIS A 119 -3.22 22.04 3.09
N ILE A 120 -2.55 23.14 3.43
CA ILE A 120 -1.46 23.13 4.41
C ILE A 120 -2.00 22.78 5.79
N GLN A 121 -3.13 23.40 6.21
CA GLN A 121 -3.76 23.10 7.49
C GLN A 121 -4.13 21.63 7.58
N LEU A 122 -4.76 21.07 6.54
CA LEU A 122 -5.13 19.67 6.50
C LEU A 122 -3.91 18.75 6.58
N ASN A 123 -2.86 19.05 5.82
CA ASN A 123 -1.64 18.22 5.80
C ASN A 123 -0.91 18.22 7.15
N LEU A 124 -0.86 19.36 7.87
CA LEU A 124 -0.27 19.45 9.20
C LEU A 124 -1.04 18.59 10.21
N GLU A 125 -2.38 18.58 10.14
CA GLU A 125 -3.18 17.73 11.02
C GLU A 125 -3.04 16.25 10.68
N LEU A 126 -3.00 15.90 9.40
CA LEU A 126 -2.73 14.53 8.98
C LEU A 126 -1.36 14.06 9.45
N PHE A 127 -0.34 14.92 9.37
CA PHE A 127 0.97 14.61 9.91
C PHE A 127 0.91 14.37 11.42
N THR A 128 0.24 15.25 12.17
CA THR A 128 0.10 15.12 13.62
C THR A 128 -0.63 13.82 14.00
N LEU A 129 -1.75 13.52 13.32
CA LEU A 129 -2.54 12.33 13.63
C LEU A 129 -1.84 11.02 13.30
N ASN A 130 -1.11 10.99 12.18
CA ASN A 130 -0.48 9.77 11.70
C ASN A 130 0.89 9.49 12.32
N PHE A 131 1.71 10.53 12.53
CA PHE A 131 3.12 10.38 12.88
C PHE A 131 3.47 10.78 14.32
N LEU A 132 2.66 11.66 14.94
CA LEU A 132 2.96 12.14 16.28
C LEU A 132 2.02 11.60 17.35
N ASN A 133 0.81 11.23 16.96
CA ASN A 133 -0.20 10.73 17.92
C ASN A 133 -0.06 9.23 18.10
N ILE A 134 0.26 8.82 19.35
CA ILE A 134 0.26 7.41 19.76
C ILE A 134 -1.05 7.14 20.51
N PRO A 135 -1.95 6.30 19.98
CA PRO A 135 -3.18 5.93 20.66
C PRO A 135 -2.87 5.23 22.00
N LYS A 136 -3.72 5.45 23.02
CA LYS A 136 -3.54 4.80 24.34
C LYS A 136 -3.52 3.26 24.28
N SER A 137 -4.11 2.69 23.25
CA SER A 137 -4.18 1.23 23.03
C SER A 137 -3.04 0.69 22.17
N SER A 138 -2.07 1.52 21.79
CA SER A 138 -0.94 1.15 20.93
C SER A 138 0.36 1.71 21.48
N SER A 139 1.46 1.03 21.16
CA SER A 139 2.83 1.53 21.46
C SER A 139 3.48 2.22 20.26
N VAL A 140 2.82 2.23 19.11
CA VAL A 140 3.34 2.76 17.85
C VAL A 140 2.33 3.71 17.21
N THR A 141 2.80 4.60 16.36
CA THR A 141 1.96 5.52 15.59
C THR A 141 1.17 4.81 14.50
N ALA A 142 0.14 5.47 13.97
CA ALA A 142 -0.62 4.94 12.84
C ALA A 142 0.26 4.74 11.59
N ALA A 143 1.20 5.66 11.36
CA ALA A 143 2.16 5.56 10.26
C ALA A 143 3.10 4.36 10.41
N GLU A 144 3.71 4.18 11.57
CA GLU A 144 4.57 3.01 11.82
C GLU A 144 3.79 1.72 11.59
N LYS A 145 2.58 1.61 12.11
CA LYS A 145 1.75 0.42 11.93
C LYS A 145 1.33 0.21 10.47
N HIS A 146 1.02 1.28 9.74
CA HIS A 146 0.62 1.20 8.34
C HIS A 146 1.75 0.73 7.43
N PHE A 147 2.92 1.33 7.58
CA PHE A 147 4.07 1.04 6.73
C PHE A 147 4.80 -0.24 7.11
N SER A 148 4.80 -0.65 8.38
CA SER A 148 5.33 -1.94 8.80
C SER A 148 4.46 -3.13 8.36
N GLY A 149 3.14 -2.95 8.26
CA GLY A 149 2.22 -3.98 7.81
C GLY A 149 2.12 -4.13 6.29
N ASN A 150 2.46 -3.09 5.53
CA ASN A 150 2.40 -3.08 4.06
C ASN A 150 3.73 -3.46 3.38
N CYS A 151 4.79 -3.59 4.13
CA CYS A 151 5.94 -4.31 3.63
C CYS A 151 5.52 -5.79 3.61
N PRO A 152 5.41 -6.47 2.45
CA PRO A 152 5.44 -7.91 2.51
C PRO A 152 6.68 -8.22 3.34
N THR A 153 6.50 -8.94 4.43
CA THR A 153 7.60 -9.48 5.24
C THR A 153 8.31 -10.55 4.40
N VAL A 154 8.89 -10.12 3.31
CA VAL A 154 10.04 -10.78 2.77
C VAL A 154 11.12 -10.32 3.74
N ASN A 155 11.47 -11.19 4.68
CA ASN A 155 12.52 -10.95 5.66
C ASN A 155 13.69 -10.30 4.92
N GLN A 156 14.04 -9.07 5.27
CA GLN A 156 15.27 -8.46 4.80
C GLN A 156 16.37 -9.47 5.10
N GLY A 157 17.14 -9.84 4.09
CA GLY A 157 18.12 -10.91 4.21
C GLY A 157 17.62 -12.31 3.80
N ARG A 158 16.33 -12.50 3.42
CA ARG A 158 15.89 -13.79 2.88
C ARG A 158 16.64 -14.11 1.59
N GLU A 159 17.24 -15.29 1.54
CA GLU A 159 17.89 -15.78 0.34
C GLU A 159 16.85 -16.24 -0.69
N VAL A 160 17.12 -15.88 -1.94
CA VAL A 160 16.33 -16.28 -3.10
C VAL A 160 17.24 -16.70 -4.24
N TRP A 161 16.75 -17.52 -5.13
CA TRP A 161 17.42 -17.82 -6.37
C TRP A 161 17.12 -16.73 -7.40
N TRP A 162 18.16 -16.13 -7.95
CA TRP A 162 18.11 -15.20 -9.07
C TRP A 162 18.66 -15.85 -10.32
N LYS A 163 17.88 -15.77 -11.43
CA LYS A 163 18.33 -16.17 -12.75
C LYS A 163 18.91 -14.97 -13.49
N ASP A 164 20.22 -14.96 -13.70
CA ASP A 164 20.84 -13.97 -14.56
C ASP A 164 20.46 -14.23 -16.03
N VAL A 165 19.93 -13.19 -16.67
CA VAL A 165 19.40 -13.28 -18.04
C VAL A 165 20.51 -13.45 -19.08
N GLN A 166 21.73 -12.95 -18.80
CA GLN A 166 22.85 -13.01 -19.72
C GLN A 166 23.57 -14.34 -19.66
N SER A 167 23.90 -14.79 -18.47
CA SER A 167 24.61 -16.06 -18.24
C SER A 167 23.71 -17.28 -18.15
N ASN A 168 22.40 -17.06 -17.98
CA ASN A 168 21.38 -18.11 -17.72
C ASN A 168 21.65 -18.97 -16.47
N ILE A 169 22.49 -18.46 -15.55
CA ILE A 169 22.89 -19.14 -14.31
C ILE A 169 21.99 -18.69 -13.16
N TRP A 170 21.64 -19.63 -12.29
CA TRP A 170 20.97 -19.36 -11.05
C TRP A 170 21.97 -19.11 -9.93
N SER A 171 21.86 -17.97 -9.25
CA SER A 171 22.68 -17.58 -8.11
C SER A 171 21.83 -17.30 -6.88
N LYS A 172 22.31 -17.65 -5.69
CA LYS A 172 21.66 -17.21 -4.45
C LYS A 172 22.00 -15.76 -4.18
N VAL A 173 20.99 -14.97 -3.87
CA VAL A 173 21.10 -13.54 -3.56
C VAL A 173 20.19 -13.19 -2.40
N SER A 174 20.58 -12.18 -1.61
CA SER A 174 19.76 -11.73 -0.47
C SER A 174 18.85 -10.59 -0.91
N ILE A 175 17.57 -10.66 -0.52
CA ILE A 175 16.61 -9.60 -0.78
C ILE A 175 16.85 -8.44 0.21
N LEU A 176 17.09 -7.26 -0.34
CA LEU A 176 17.19 -6.02 0.44
C LEU A 176 15.84 -5.31 0.52
N MET A 177 15.10 -5.32 -0.59
CA MET A 177 13.80 -4.67 -0.69
C MET A 177 12.94 -5.36 -1.76
N TRP A 178 11.67 -5.55 -1.48
CA TRP A 178 10.71 -6.10 -2.43
C TRP A 178 9.76 -5.00 -2.91
N GLY A 179 9.67 -4.81 -4.22
CA GLY A 179 8.66 -3.98 -4.87
C GLY A 179 7.59 -4.84 -5.56
N ARG A 180 6.56 -4.22 -6.11
CA ARG A 180 5.44 -4.94 -6.76
C ARG A 180 5.85 -5.88 -7.89
N VAL A 181 6.80 -5.44 -8.71
CA VAL A 181 7.22 -6.10 -9.96
C VAL A 181 8.72 -6.32 -9.99
N TYR A 182 9.47 -5.67 -9.11
CA TYR A 182 10.92 -5.74 -8.99
C TYR A 182 11.32 -5.97 -7.54
N ALA A 183 12.45 -6.62 -7.35
CA ALA A 183 13.12 -6.69 -6.06
C ALA A 183 14.53 -6.12 -6.16
N CYS A 184 14.96 -5.43 -5.13
CA CYS A 184 16.35 -5.03 -4.94
C CYS A 184 17.05 -6.17 -4.20
N VAL A 185 18.10 -6.71 -4.79
CA VAL A 185 18.85 -7.81 -4.21
C VAL A 185 20.32 -7.44 -4.06
N SER A 186 20.98 -8.04 -3.08
CA SER A 186 22.45 -8.00 -2.93
C SER A 186 23.03 -9.28 -3.51
N PRO A 187 23.82 -9.20 -4.59
CA PRO A 187 24.48 -10.36 -5.18
C PRO A 187 25.65 -10.89 -4.34
N GLY A 188 26.15 -10.11 -3.36
CA GLY A 188 27.27 -10.47 -2.49
C GLY A 188 27.77 -9.27 -1.67
N GLU A 189 28.65 -9.52 -0.67
CA GLU A 189 29.09 -8.51 0.29
C GLU A 189 29.84 -7.31 -0.31
N HIS A 190 30.37 -7.43 -1.53
CA HIS A 190 31.13 -6.37 -2.20
C HIS A 190 30.52 -5.91 -3.54
N GLN A 191 29.29 -6.35 -3.86
CA GLN A 191 28.61 -5.97 -5.09
C GLN A 191 27.48 -4.97 -4.80
N SER A 192 27.32 -3.99 -5.68
CA SER A 192 26.24 -3.02 -5.58
C SER A 192 24.88 -3.70 -5.71
N PRO A 193 23.88 -3.26 -4.93
CA PRO A 193 22.51 -3.74 -5.05
C PRO A 193 21.96 -3.59 -6.47
N VAL A 194 21.24 -4.59 -6.95
CA VAL A 194 20.66 -4.63 -8.30
C VAL A 194 19.15 -4.80 -8.23
N TRP A 195 18.44 -4.05 -9.06
CA TRP A 195 16.99 -4.19 -9.22
C TRP A 195 16.68 -5.26 -10.28
N ILE A 196 15.96 -6.29 -9.86
CA ILE A 196 15.64 -7.46 -10.68
C ILE A 196 14.12 -7.63 -10.79
N PRO A 197 13.59 -7.90 -12.00
CA PRO A 197 12.17 -8.25 -12.13
C PRO A 197 11.83 -9.49 -11.31
N ALA A 198 10.72 -9.44 -10.56
CA ALA A 198 10.29 -10.51 -9.66
C ALA A 198 10.14 -11.89 -10.36
N ARG A 199 9.84 -11.90 -11.67
CA ARG A 199 9.75 -13.11 -12.49
C ARG A 199 11.07 -13.88 -12.65
N HIS A 200 12.21 -13.23 -12.37
CA HIS A 200 13.54 -13.85 -12.42
C HIS A 200 14.02 -14.33 -11.05
N LEU A 201 13.15 -14.29 -10.06
CA LEU A 201 13.42 -14.74 -8.70
C LEU A 201 12.60 -15.97 -8.36
N LYS A 202 13.19 -16.91 -7.61
CA LYS A 202 12.49 -18.03 -6.98
C LYS A 202 12.78 -18.02 -5.50
N LEU A 203 11.75 -18.22 -4.68
CA LEU A 203 11.91 -18.35 -3.23
C LEU A 203 12.67 -19.66 -2.93
N CYS A 204 13.63 -19.59 -2.00
CA CYS A 204 14.21 -20.79 -1.43
C CYS A 204 13.16 -21.44 -0.52
N PRO A 205 12.96 -22.78 -0.58
CA PRO A 205 12.15 -23.50 0.41
C PRO A 205 12.69 -23.26 1.82
N GLU A 206 11.80 -23.16 2.81
CA GLU A 206 12.19 -22.83 4.20
C GLU A 206 13.07 -23.90 4.86
N ASP A 207 13.12 -25.11 4.33
CA ASP A 207 13.87 -26.27 4.88
C ASP A 207 15.28 -26.45 4.30
N ALA A 208 15.77 -25.54 3.44
CA ALA A 208 17.07 -25.69 2.75
C ALA A 208 18.20 -24.85 3.37
N CYS A 209 18.09 -24.45 4.66
CA CYS A 209 19.11 -23.64 5.31
C CYS A 209 20.32 -24.42 5.84
N ASP A 210 20.31 -25.75 5.80
CA ASP A 210 21.48 -26.58 6.16
C ASP A 210 21.60 -27.73 5.15
N ASN A 211 22.44 -27.58 4.14
CA ASN A 211 23.38 -28.53 3.55
C ASN A 211 23.66 -28.28 2.09
N GLU A 212 24.98 -28.07 1.85
CA GLU A 212 25.77 -28.51 0.70
C GLU A 212 25.49 -28.00 -0.72
N THR A 213 26.53 -27.40 -1.24
CA THR A 213 26.92 -27.26 -2.63
C THR A 213 26.69 -28.54 -3.45
N GLU A 214 25.50 -28.72 -4.04
CA GLU A 214 25.33 -29.72 -5.10
C GLU A 214 25.37 -29.04 -6.49
N LYS A 215 26.44 -29.38 -7.22
CA LYS A 215 26.59 -29.10 -8.64
C LYS A 215 25.55 -29.91 -9.42
N PHE A 216 24.52 -29.23 -9.91
CA PHE A 216 23.67 -29.80 -10.94
C PHE A 216 24.41 -29.79 -12.28
N THR A 217 25.06 -30.90 -12.61
CA THR A 217 25.49 -31.21 -13.99
C THR A 217 24.28 -31.72 -14.75
N GLU A 218 23.85 -31.00 -15.76
CA GLU A 218 22.87 -31.46 -16.74
C GLU A 218 23.40 -32.71 -17.45
N LYS A 219 22.67 -33.81 -17.36
CA LYS A 219 22.85 -34.97 -18.20
C LYS A 219 22.33 -34.66 -19.59
N THR A 220 23.25 -34.56 -20.54
CA THR A 220 23.00 -34.55 -21.99
C THR A 220 22.41 -35.89 -22.40
N PRO A 221 21.32 -35.98 -23.16
CA PRO A 221 20.83 -37.27 -23.70
C PRO A 221 21.81 -37.76 -24.78
N GLN A 222 22.38 -38.96 -24.57
CA GLN A 222 23.16 -39.64 -25.60
C GLN A 222 22.25 -40.11 -26.72
N GLN A 223 22.62 -39.71 -27.93
CA GLN A 223 22.03 -40.23 -29.17
C GLN A 223 22.38 -41.73 -29.31
N GLY A 224 21.34 -42.55 -29.41
CA GLY A 224 21.45 -43.94 -29.73
C GLY A 224 21.89 -44.15 -31.19
N THR A 225 23.04 -44.73 -31.41
CA THR A 225 23.47 -45.24 -32.69
C THR A 225 22.79 -46.59 -32.98
N THR A 226 21.99 -46.60 -34.04
CA THR A 226 21.46 -47.82 -34.67
C THR A 226 22.63 -48.54 -35.37
N ASN A 227 22.91 -49.76 -34.96
CA ASN A 227 23.65 -50.71 -35.76
C ASN A 227 22.70 -51.75 -36.32
N THR A 228 22.54 -51.72 -37.63
CA THR A 228 22.06 -52.78 -38.51
C THR A 228 23.20 -53.78 -38.75
N SER A 229 22.93 -55.03 -38.56
CA SER A 229 23.67 -56.11 -39.25
C SER A 229 22.90 -57.39 -39.27
N SER A 230 22.62 -57.86 -40.48
CA SER A 230 22.42 -59.22 -41.01
C SER A 230 21.20 -59.98 -40.53
#